data_810348816b6dc72edef71a536520a217
#
_entry.id   810348816b6dc72edef71a536520a217
#
_cell.length_a   1.000
_cell.length_b   1.000
_cell.length_c   1.000
_cell.angle_alpha   90.00
_cell.angle_beta   90.00
_cell.angle_gamma   90.00
#
_symmetry.space_group_name_H-M   'P 1'
#
loop_
_entity.id
_entity.type
_entity.pdbx_description
1 polymer ?
#
loop_
_entity_poly.entity_id
_entity_poly.type
_entity_poly.pdbx_seq_one_letter_code
_entity_poly.pdbx_strand_id
1 'polypeptide(L)'
;ICDDHDVLGCDFYVMERLKGIILRQDFPKDFELSESDTRKLCLNVIDKLVDLHRVDARAAGLDKLGKGAGYVQRQIGGWSDRFRKARTDDVGDFEAVMSWLNDKMPEDIAQVVIHNDFRFDNVVLNPDNPFEVIGVLDWEMATIGDPLMDLGNSLAYWIEADDEGPFQMLRR
;
A
#
# COMPACT_ATOMS: atom_id res chain seq x y z
N ILE A 1 -20.74 -9.95 -1.62
CA ILE A 1 -21.02 -8.87 -2.60
C ILE A 1 -22.51 -8.94 -2.89
N CYS A 2 -23.16 -7.79 -3.00
CA CYS A 2 -24.54 -7.64 -3.42
C CYS A 2 -24.57 -6.59 -4.55
N ASP A 3 -25.09 -6.99 -5.69
CA ASP A 3 -25.27 -6.19 -6.89
C ASP A 3 -26.77 -5.85 -7.14
N ASP A 4 -27.62 -6.19 -6.18
CA ASP A 4 -29.04 -5.82 -6.17
C ASP A 4 -29.20 -4.36 -5.67
N HIS A 5 -29.41 -3.47 -6.61
CA HIS A 5 -29.55 -2.03 -6.34
C HIS A 5 -30.85 -1.67 -5.62
N ASP A 6 -31.83 -2.58 -5.54
CA ASP A 6 -33.06 -2.33 -4.77
C ASP A 6 -32.80 -2.33 -3.25
N VAL A 7 -31.64 -2.87 -2.81
CA VAL A 7 -31.28 -2.91 -1.38
C VAL A 7 -30.72 -1.57 -0.88
N LEU A 8 -29.69 -1.01 -1.56
CA LEU A 8 -29.01 0.22 -1.14
C LEU A 8 -28.79 1.22 -2.29
N GLY A 9 -29.29 0.97 -3.49
CA GLY A 9 -29.12 1.87 -4.64
C GLY A 9 -27.74 1.77 -5.31
N CYS A 10 -26.85 0.91 -4.86
CA CYS A 10 -25.49 0.71 -5.39
C CYS A 10 -24.97 -0.69 -5.04
N ASP A 11 -23.93 -1.11 -5.73
CA ASP A 11 -23.18 -2.31 -5.37
C ASP A 11 -22.55 -2.14 -3.98
N PHE A 12 -22.57 -3.19 -3.18
CA PHE A 12 -21.93 -3.19 -1.86
C PHE A 12 -21.42 -4.58 -1.47
N TYR A 13 -20.57 -4.61 -0.47
CA TYR A 13 -20.15 -5.86 0.16
C TYR A 13 -20.22 -5.75 1.68
N VAL A 14 -20.41 -6.91 2.30
CA VAL A 14 -20.37 -7.06 3.76
C VAL A 14 -19.14 -7.87 4.10
N MET A 15 -18.37 -7.37 5.05
CA MET A 15 -17.16 -8.04 5.54
C MET A 15 -17.23 -8.19 7.07
N GLU A 16 -16.42 -9.10 7.60
CA GLU A 16 -16.24 -9.23 9.04
C GLU A 16 -15.60 -7.97 9.62
N ARG A 17 -16.11 -7.52 10.76
CA ARG A 17 -15.47 -6.48 11.54
C ARG A 17 -14.38 -7.07 12.45
N LEU A 18 -13.13 -6.86 12.13
CA LEU A 18 -12.03 -7.26 13.01
C LEU A 18 -11.97 -6.35 14.25
N LYS A 19 -11.80 -6.97 15.42
CA LYS A 19 -11.53 -6.26 16.66
C LYS A 19 -10.02 -6.29 16.90
N GLY A 20 -9.36 -5.14 16.77
CA GLY A 20 -7.91 -5.07 16.90
C GLY A 20 -7.41 -3.63 17.00
N ILE A 21 -6.09 -3.48 17.05
CA ILE A 21 -5.39 -2.20 17.13
C ILE A 21 -4.97 -1.80 15.72
N ILE A 22 -5.28 -0.57 15.34
CA ILE A 22 -4.81 0.05 14.09
C ILE A 22 -3.94 1.25 14.48
N LEU A 23 -2.68 1.23 14.03
CA LEU A 23 -1.73 2.31 14.28
C LEU A 23 -1.91 3.40 13.21
N ARG A 24 -2.50 4.54 13.59
CA ARG A 24 -2.78 5.63 12.65
C ARG A 24 -1.71 6.74 12.69
N GLN A 25 -1.53 7.41 13.80
CA GLN A 25 -0.56 8.50 13.97
C GLN A 25 0.42 8.21 15.09
N ASP A 26 -0.12 7.89 16.25
CA ASP A 26 0.66 7.60 17.44
C ASP A 26 0.28 6.23 17.99
N PHE A 27 1.17 5.65 18.76
CA PHE A 27 0.83 4.46 19.55
C PHE A 27 -0.24 4.83 20.59
N PRO A 28 -1.17 3.91 20.90
CA PRO A 28 -2.05 4.06 22.05
C PRO A 28 -1.22 4.38 23.31
N LYS A 29 -1.73 5.23 24.20
CA LYS A 29 -0.99 5.75 25.39
C LYS A 29 -0.41 4.65 26.27
N ASP A 30 -1.04 3.48 26.28
CA ASP A 30 -0.62 2.31 27.07
C ASP A 30 0.25 1.33 26.25
N PHE A 31 0.69 1.74 25.08
CA PHE A 31 1.44 0.92 24.13
C PHE A 31 2.88 1.42 24.01
N GLU A 32 3.67 1.10 25.06
CA GLU A 32 5.09 1.41 25.04
C GLU A 32 5.88 0.26 24.41
N LEU A 33 6.61 0.57 23.33
CA LEU A 33 7.50 -0.37 22.65
C LEU A 33 8.96 0.03 22.89
N SER A 34 9.77 -0.95 23.23
CA SER A 34 11.23 -0.80 23.15
C SER A 34 11.66 -0.72 21.68
N GLU A 35 12.89 -0.29 21.42
CA GLU A 35 13.47 -0.27 20.06
C GLU A 35 13.43 -1.68 19.43
N SER A 36 13.76 -2.72 20.21
CA SER A 36 13.69 -4.11 19.75
C SER A 36 12.26 -4.55 19.42
N ASP A 37 11.28 -4.11 20.19
CA ASP A 37 9.87 -4.42 19.96
C ASP A 37 9.35 -3.69 18.71
N THR A 38 9.71 -2.42 18.55
CA THR A 38 9.40 -1.65 17.34
C THR A 38 9.95 -2.34 16.10
N ARG A 39 11.23 -2.74 16.12
CA ARG A 39 11.82 -3.50 15.03
C ARG A 39 11.08 -4.81 14.75
N LYS A 40 10.73 -5.56 15.80
CA LYS A 40 9.97 -6.81 15.66
C LYS A 40 8.61 -6.57 15.01
N LEU A 41 7.89 -5.53 15.45
CA LEU A 41 6.60 -5.17 14.87
C LEU A 41 6.74 -4.82 13.39
N CYS A 42 7.70 -3.97 13.02
CA CYS A 42 7.95 -3.59 11.63
C CYS A 42 8.25 -4.83 10.76
N LEU A 43 9.09 -5.74 11.24
CA LEU A 43 9.40 -6.97 10.51
C LEU A 43 8.17 -7.85 10.32
N ASN A 44 7.36 -8.04 11.37
CA ASN A 44 6.14 -8.85 11.27
C ASN A 44 5.12 -8.24 10.29
N VAL A 45 5.04 -6.91 10.22
CA VAL A 45 4.17 -6.22 9.25
C VAL A 45 4.68 -6.43 7.81
N ILE A 46 6.00 -6.25 7.59
CA ILE A 46 6.59 -6.51 6.26
C ILE A 46 6.49 -7.98 5.87
N ASP A 47 6.62 -8.92 6.81
CA ASP A 47 6.42 -10.34 6.55
C ASP A 47 5.01 -10.61 5.99
N LYS A 48 3.98 -9.86 6.42
CA LYS A 48 2.62 -9.98 5.85
C LYS A 48 2.53 -9.47 4.41
N LEU A 49 3.28 -8.44 4.06
CA LEU A 49 3.41 -8.02 2.65
C LEU A 49 4.09 -9.11 1.82
N VAL A 50 5.14 -9.72 2.35
CA VAL A 50 5.82 -10.86 1.70
C VAL A 50 4.89 -12.07 1.56
N ASP A 51 4.09 -12.39 2.59
CA ASP A 51 3.07 -13.45 2.52
C ASP A 51 2.08 -13.18 1.38
N LEU A 52 1.63 -11.92 1.23
CA LEU A 52 0.75 -11.51 0.13
C LEU A 52 1.41 -11.74 -1.24
N HIS A 53 2.67 -11.31 -1.40
CA HIS A 53 3.41 -11.47 -2.65
C HIS A 53 3.69 -12.95 -3.01
N ARG A 54 3.57 -13.88 -2.06
CA ARG A 54 3.70 -15.33 -2.27
C ARG A 54 2.39 -16.02 -2.63
N VAL A 55 1.26 -15.31 -2.62
CA VAL A 55 -0.02 -15.88 -3.00
C VAL A 55 0.03 -16.31 -4.47
N ASP A 56 -0.29 -17.58 -4.73
CA ASP A 56 -0.53 -18.05 -6.09
C ASP A 56 -1.86 -17.45 -6.60
N ALA A 57 -1.74 -16.37 -7.36
CA ALA A 57 -2.88 -15.63 -7.89
C ALA A 57 -3.82 -16.52 -8.71
N ARG A 58 -3.27 -17.48 -9.45
CA ARG A 58 -4.07 -18.39 -10.26
C ARG A 58 -4.83 -19.41 -9.41
N ALA A 59 -4.15 -20.03 -8.44
CA ALA A 59 -4.79 -20.95 -7.52
C ALA A 59 -5.86 -20.26 -6.66
N ALA A 60 -5.67 -18.95 -6.36
CA ALA A 60 -6.63 -18.12 -5.65
C ALA A 60 -7.77 -17.57 -6.53
N GLY A 61 -7.76 -17.83 -7.84
CA GLY A 61 -8.77 -17.29 -8.77
C GLY A 61 -8.63 -15.79 -9.05
N LEU A 62 -7.46 -15.21 -8.82
CA LEU A 62 -7.16 -13.78 -8.96
C LEU A 62 -6.39 -13.44 -10.25
N ASP A 63 -6.23 -14.38 -11.16
CA ASP A 63 -5.46 -14.24 -12.40
C ASP A 63 -5.96 -13.11 -13.31
N LYS A 64 -7.22 -12.71 -13.16
CA LYS A 64 -7.85 -11.61 -13.90
C LYS A 64 -7.79 -10.25 -13.19
N LEU A 65 -7.21 -10.17 -12.01
CA LEU A 65 -7.17 -8.94 -11.21
C LEU A 65 -6.27 -7.86 -11.83
N GLY A 66 -5.31 -8.24 -12.68
CA GLY A 66 -4.34 -7.32 -13.30
C GLY A 66 -4.29 -7.41 -14.82
N LYS A 67 -3.46 -6.55 -15.41
CA LYS A 67 -3.26 -6.44 -16.88
C LYS A 67 -2.03 -7.20 -17.40
N GLY A 68 -1.40 -8.04 -16.58
CA GLY A 68 -0.20 -8.77 -16.94
C GLY A 68 1.08 -7.93 -16.92
N ALA A 69 2.12 -8.41 -17.62
CA ALA A 69 3.45 -7.80 -17.67
C ALA A 69 3.46 -6.32 -18.09
N GLY A 70 4.53 -5.59 -17.75
CA GLY A 70 4.67 -4.15 -18.03
C GLY A 70 3.96 -3.29 -16.97
N TYR A 71 3.83 -3.78 -15.75
CA TYR A 71 3.18 -3.04 -14.66
C TYR A 71 3.92 -1.73 -14.36
N VAL A 72 5.25 -1.78 -14.14
CA VAL A 72 6.08 -0.60 -13.83
C VAL A 72 5.95 0.45 -14.93
N GLN A 73 6.07 0.04 -16.19
CA GLN A 73 5.93 0.96 -17.34
C GLN A 73 4.56 1.66 -17.35
N ARG A 74 3.49 0.89 -17.14
CA ARG A 74 2.13 1.45 -17.09
C ARG A 74 1.93 2.42 -15.93
N GLN A 75 2.56 2.16 -14.77
CA GLN A 75 2.45 3.06 -13.61
C GLN A 75 3.20 4.37 -13.88
N ILE A 76 4.47 4.32 -14.28
CA ILE A 76 5.27 5.52 -14.55
C ILE A 76 4.60 6.38 -15.64
N GLY A 77 4.25 5.78 -16.78
CA GLY A 77 3.57 6.50 -17.88
C GLY A 77 2.20 7.03 -17.47
N GLY A 78 1.38 6.19 -16.84
CA GLY A 78 0.03 6.57 -16.45
C GLY A 78 -0.03 7.69 -15.41
N TRP A 79 0.85 7.66 -14.41
CA TRP A 79 0.92 8.72 -13.39
C TRP A 79 1.52 10.01 -13.96
N SER A 80 2.54 9.93 -14.83
CA SER A 80 3.07 11.09 -15.53
C SER A 80 1.99 11.81 -16.37
N ASP A 81 1.18 11.04 -17.09
CA ASP A 81 0.08 11.60 -17.89
C ASP A 81 -1.03 12.20 -17.03
N ARG A 82 -1.39 11.53 -15.90
CA ARG A 82 -2.39 12.08 -14.97
C ARG A 82 -1.90 13.37 -14.34
N PHE A 83 -0.62 13.42 -13.92
CA PHE A 83 -0.02 14.62 -13.35
C PHE A 83 -0.07 15.79 -14.35
N ARG A 84 0.38 15.59 -15.58
CA ARG A 84 0.35 16.63 -16.63
C ARG A 84 -1.07 17.17 -16.89
N LYS A 85 -2.08 16.31 -16.84
CA LYS A 85 -3.50 16.69 -17.03
C LYS A 85 -4.11 17.39 -15.83
N ALA A 86 -3.67 17.07 -14.60
CA ALA A 86 -4.24 17.60 -13.37
C ALA A 86 -3.48 18.79 -12.80
N ARG A 87 -2.23 19.04 -13.27
CA ARG A 87 -1.39 20.12 -12.79
C ARG A 87 -2.03 21.49 -12.99
N THR A 88 -1.95 22.33 -11.98
CA THR A 88 -2.31 23.76 -12.00
C THR A 88 -1.07 24.63 -12.21
N ASP A 89 -1.25 25.90 -12.56
CA ASP A 89 -0.13 26.80 -12.90
C ASP A 89 0.80 27.12 -11.74
N ASP A 90 0.33 26.96 -10.50
CA ASP A 90 1.09 27.15 -9.25
C ASP A 90 1.93 25.94 -8.85
N VAL A 91 1.81 24.81 -9.55
CA VAL A 91 2.57 23.57 -9.30
C VAL A 91 3.68 23.42 -10.34
N GLY A 92 4.89 23.07 -9.90
CA GLY A 92 6.02 22.78 -10.80
C GLY A 92 5.69 21.68 -11.81
N ASP A 93 6.35 21.66 -12.96
CA ASP A 93 6.04 20.72 -14.04
C ASP A 93 6.57 19.29 -13.78
N PHE A 94 7.61 19.14 -12.94
CA PHE A 94 8.26 17.87 -12.62
C PHE A 94 8.71 17.02 -13.81
N GLU A 95 8.85 17.64 -15.00
CA GLU A 95 9.25 16.92 -16.24
C GLU A 95 10.63 16.26 -16.08
N ALA A 96 11.56 16.89 -15.34
CA ALA A 96 12.87 16.30 -15.05
C ALA A 96 12.75 14.98 -14.25
N VAL A 97 11.82 14.93 -13.27
CA VAL A 97 11.57 13.71 -12.48
C VAL A 97 10.90 12.63 -13.35
N MET A 98 9.91 13.01 -14.15
CA MET A 98 9.22 12.07 -15.05
C MET A 98 10.18 11.52 -16.12
N SER A 99 11.08 12.34 -16.66
CA SER A 99 12.12 11.88 -17.59
C SER A 99 13.07 10.91 -16.90
N TRP A 100 13.54 11.24 -15.71
CA TRP A 100 14.43 10.38 -14.94
C TRP A 100 13.79 9.03 -14.62
N LEU A 101 12.52 9.02 -14.21
CA LEU A 101 11.77 7.79 -13.95
C LEU A 101 11.65 6.92 -15.21
N ASN A 102 11.42 7.53 -16.37
CA ASN A 102 11.35 6.84 -17.65
C ASN A 102 12.71 6.25 -18.05
N ASP A 103 13.81 7.03 -17.88
CA ASP A 103 15.17 6.63 -18.28
C ASP A 103 15.75 5.56 -17.34
N LYS A 104 15.33 5.54 -16.09
CA LYS A 104 15.80 4.60 -15.05
C LYS A 104 14.78 3.52 -14.70
N MET A 105 13.72 3.42 -15.49
CA MET A 105 12.65 2.46 -15.26
C MET A 105 13.19 1.02 -15.26
N PRO A 106 13.00 0.27 -14.15
CA PRO A 106 13.36 -1.14 -14.13
C PRO A 106 12.32 -1.99 -14.90
N GLU A 107 12.72 -3.19 -15.28
CA GLU A 107 11.76 -4.22 -15.71
C GLU A 107 10.98 -4.76 -14.51
N ASP A 108 9.76 -5.25 -14.75
CA ASP A 108 9.00 -5.99 -13.75
C ASP A 108 9.80 -7.22 -13.31
N ILE A 109 10.03 -7.40 -12.01
CA ILE A 109 10.75 -8.59 -11.50
C ILE A 109 9.83 -9.81 -11.33
N ALA A 110 8.54 -9.57 -11.08
CA ALA A 110 7.53 -10.61 -10.95
C ALA A 110 6.12 -10.05 -11.20
N GLN A 111 5.15 -10.97 -11.30
CA GLN A 111 3.73 -10.66 -11.35
C GLN A 111 3.05 -11.35 -10.17
N VAL A 112 2.81 -10.61 -9.12
CA VAL A 112 2.24 -11.10 -7.86
C VAL A 112 1.02 -10.30 -7.46
N VAL A 113 0.24 -10.80 -6.51
CA VAL A 113 -0.80 -9.99 -5.88
C VAL A 113 -0.13 -8.89 -5.05
N ILE A 114 -0.46 -7.65 -5.33
CA ILE A 114 0.02 -6.47 -4.60
C ILE A 114 -1.14 -5.69 -4.01
N HIS A 115 -0.88 -4.99 -2.91
CA HIS A 115 -1.87 -4.19 -2.20
C HIS A 115 -1.99 -2.77 -2.75
N ASN A 116 -0.87 -2.16 -3.13
CA ASN A 116 -0.73 -0.76 -3.60
C ASN A 116 -1.03 0.34 -2.57
N ASP A 117 -1.43 0.00 -1.36
CA ASP A 117 -1.59 0.94 -0.24
C ASP A 117 -1.29 0.24 1.09
N PHE A 118 -0.22 -0.56 1.12
CA PHE A 118 0.17 -1.32 2.31
C PHE A 118 0.87 -0.40 3.31
N ARG A 119 0.16 -0.02 4.36
CA ARG A 119 0.60 0.90 5.40
C ARG A 119 0.15 0.42 6.77
N PHE A 120 0.76 0.95 7.85
CA PHE A 120 0.40 0.59 9.22
C PHE A 120 -1.08 0.88 9.54
N ASP A 121 -1.65 1.94 8.98
CA ASP A 121 -3.07 2.28 9.19
C ASP A 121 -4.04 1.39 8.40
N ASN A 122 -3.54 0.55 7.51
CA ASN A 122 -4.29 -0.53 6.84
C ASN A 122 -4.01 -1.91 7.43
N VAL A 123 -3.30 -1.98 8.57
CA VAL A 123 -2.96 -3.22 9.27
C VAL A 123 -3.68 -3.28 10.60
N VAL A 124 -4.29 -4.43 10.91
CA VAL A 124 -4.95 -4.68 12.20
C VAL A 124 -4.11 -5.63 13.01
N LEU A 125 -3.71 -5.17 14.20
CA LEU A 125 -2.93 -5.96 15.16
C LEU A 125 -3.84 -6.63 16.19
N ASN A 126 -3.43 -7.80 16.64
CA ASN A 126 -4.11 -8.52 17.72
C ASN A 126 -4.03 -7.72 19.04
N PRO A 127 -5.13 -7.40 19.73
CA PRO A 127 -5.11 -6.63 20.95
C PRO A 127 -4.43 -7.35 22.12
N ASP A 128 -4.41 -8.68 22.11
CA ASP A 128 -3.76 -9.50 23.15
C ASP A 128 -2.27 -9.78 22.84
N ASN A 129 -1.87 -9.64 21.56
CA ASN A 129 -0.50 -9.78 21.09
C ASN A 129 -0.22 -8.80 19.95
N PRO A 130 0.18 -7.57 20.22
CA PRO A 130 0.32 -6.51 19.21
C PRO A 130 1.42 -6.76 18.15
N PHE A 131 2.17 -7.83 18.29
CA PHE A 131 3.12 -8.29 17.26
C PHE A 131 2.48 -9.20 16.20
N GLU A 132 1.24 -9.60 16.38
CA GLU A 132 0.50 -10.44 15.45
C GLU A 132 -0.42 -9.59 14.58
N VAL A 133 -0.24 -9.67 13.27
CA VAL A 133 -1.14 -9.08 12.29
C VAL A 133 -2.31 -10.03 12.06
N ILE A 134 -3.52 -9.60 12.39
CA ILE A 134 -4.77 -10.37 12.24
C ILE A 134 -5.60 -9.95 11.04
N GLY A 135 -5.23 -8.85 10.37
CA GLY A 135 -5.91 -8.42 9.16
C GLY A 135 -5.18 -7.33 8.41
N VAL A 136 -5.44 -7.27 7.12
CA VAL A 136 -5.06 -6.19 6.23
C VAL A 136 -6.33 -5.64 5.61
N LEU A 137 -6.48 -4.32 5.60
CA LEU A 137 -7.66 -3.59 5.18
C LEU A 137 -7.40 -2.84 3.88
N ASP A 138 -8.47 -2.32 3.26
CA ASP A 138 -8.42 -1.37 2.15
C ASP A 138 -7.81 -1.94 0.86
N TRP A 139 -8.43 -3.00 0.37
CA TRP A 139 -8.00 -3.76 -0.82
C TRP A 139 -8.41 -3.15 -2.15
N GLU A 140 -8.99 -1.95 -2.18
CA GLU A 140 -9.54 -1.32 -3.39
C GLU A 140 -8.48 -1.06 -4.47
N MET A 141 -7.21 -0.88 -4.07
CA MET A 141 -6.08 -0.66 -4.97
C MET A 141 -5.37 -1.96 -5.38
N ALA A 142 -5.78 -3.11 -4.83
CA ALA A 142 -5.12 -4.39 -5.07
C ALA A 142 -5.20 -4.82 -6.54
N THR A 143 -4.11 -5.40 -7.02
CA THR A 143 -4.01 -5.88 -8.41
C THR A 143 -2.90 -6.94 -8.54
N ILE A 144 -2.69 -7.42 -9.76
CA ILE A 144 -1.45 -8.14 -10.11
C ILE A 144 -0.45 -7.12 -10.62
N GLY A 145 0.70 -7.03 -9.95
CA GLY A 145 1.74 -6.05 -10.26
C GLY A 145 3.12 -6.48 -9.78
N ASP A 146 4.05 -5.52 -9.77
CA ASP A 146 5.42 -5.75 -9.36
C ASP A 146 5.59 -5.59 -7.83
N PRO A 147 6.19 -6.56 -7.12
CA PRO A 147 6.32 -6.51 -5.66
C PRO A 147 7.22 -5.37 -5.16
N LEU A 148 8.22 -4.93 -5.95
CA LEU A 148 9.07 -3.80 -5.54
C LEU A 148 8.34 -2.45 -5.67
N MET A 149 7.38 -2.34 -6.60
CA MET A 149 6.51 -1.17 -6.66
C MET A 149 5.61 -1.09 -5.43
N ASP A 150 5.07 -2.22 -4.98
CA ASP A 150 4.26 -2.29 -3.76
C ASP A 150 5.07 -1.93 -2.50
N LEU A 151 6.27 -2.50 -2.37
CA LEU A 151 7.20 -2.16 -1.30
C LEU A 151 7.61 -0.67 -1.35
N GLY A 152 7.94 -0.16 -2.53
CA GLY A 152 8.32 1.25 -2.72
C GLY A 152 7.19 2.20 -2.33
N ASN A 153 5.95 1.87 -2.65
CA ASN A 153 4.78 2.63 -2.22
C ASN A 153 4.64 2.62 -0.68
N SER A 154 4.82 1.45 -0.05
CA SER A 154 4.81 1.33 1.41
C SER A 154 5.89 2.20 2.06
N LEU A 155 7.11 2.16 1.55
CA LEU A 155 8.25 2.92 2.08
C LEU A 155 8.10 4.43 1.90
N ALA A 156 7.36 4.90 0.89
CA ALA A 156 7.11 6.32 0.66
C ALA A 156 6.33 7.01 1.81
N TYR A 157 5.67 6.24 2.67
CA TYR A 157 4.97 6.74 3.86
C TYR A 157 5.82 6.68 5.14
N TRP A 158 7.02 6.11 5.10
CA TRP A 158 7.87 5.98 6.27
C TRP A 158 8.74 7.23 6.39
N ILE A 159 8.37 8.08 7.32
CA ILE A 159 9.08 9.32 7.63
C ILE A 159 9.98 9.07 8.84
N GLU A 160 11.27 9.25 8.66
CA GLU A 160 12.28 9.06 9.72
C GLU A 160 12.43 10.32 10.58
N ALA A 161 13.00 10.16 11.77
CA ALA A 161 13.08 11.25 12.75
C ALA A 161 13.98 12.40 12.28
N ASP A 162 14.96 12.11 11.44
CA ASP A 162 15.96 13.04 10.89
C ASP A 162 15.65 13.49 9.46
N ASP A 163 14.51 13.11 8.90
CA ASP A 163 14.03 13.69 7.65
C ASP A 163 13.75 15.18 7.78
N GLU A 164 13.95 15.93 6.69
CA GLU A 164 13.74 17.37 6.66
C GLU A 164 12.31 17.78 7.06
N GLY A 165 12.17 18.98 7.65
CA GLY A 165 10.92 19.50 8.20
C GLY A 165 9.67 19.34 7.33
N PRO A 166 9.70 19.57 6.00
CA PRO A 166 8.55 19.34 5.13
C PRO A 166 8.07 17.89 5.13
N PHE A 167 8.97 16.90 5.22
CA PHE A 167 8.60 15.49 5.30
C PHE A 167 7.95 15.15 6.64
N GLN A 168 8.40 15.77 7.74
CA GLN A 168 7.78 15.57 9.07
C GLN A 168 6.29 15.96 9.09
N MET A 169 5.86 16.88 8.23
CA MET A 169 4.45 17.27 8.09
C MET A 169 3.60 16.18 7.41
N LEU A 170 4.22 15.24 6.71
CA LEU A 170 3.56 14.11 6.06
C LEU A 170 3.43 12.89 6.99
N ARG A 171 4.03 12.93 8.18
CA ARG A 171 3.96 11.86 9.18
C ARG A 171 2.49 11.62 9.59
N ARG A 172 2.05 10.39 9.41
CA ARG A 172 0.71 9.92 9.76
C ARG A 172 0.79 8.76 10.73
#